data_29c75ba096096aa4d336e1c2c8ee064d
#
_entry.id   29c75ba096096aa4d336e1c2c8ee064d
#
_cell.length_a   1.000
_cell.length_b   1.000
_cell.length_c   1.000
_cell.angle_alpha   90.00
_cell.angle_beta   90.00
_cell.angle_gamma   90.00
#
_symmetry.space_group_name_H-M   'P 1'
#
loop_
_entity.id
_entity.type
_entity.pdbx_description
1 polymer ?
#
loop_
_entity_poly.entity_id
_entity_poly.type
_entity_poly.pdbx_seq_one_letter_code
_entity_poly.pdbx_strand_id
1 'polypeptide(L)'
;MIRHIVAFQLAASDPDVRQRHVVEMRSRLEALADVVPGVISIEVHPDLGVVDSHWPLILVSSFESTEALDQYLVHPRHRAVVDWMNDGIVANRVVVDYAVG
;
A
#
# COMPACT_ATOMS: atom_id res chain seq x y z
N MET A 1 7.89 -0.19 -17.59
CA MET A 1 7.02 0.06 -16.42
C MET A 1 7.42 -0.87 -15.29
N ILE A 2 7.37 -0.37 -14.08
CA ILE A 2 7.66 -1.16 -12.88
C ILE A 2 6.39 -1.33 -12.08
N ARG A 3 6.15 -2.54 -11.58
CA ARG A 3 5.04 -2.82 -10.67
C ARG A 3 5.57 -3.08 -9.27
N HIS A 4 4.96 -2.42 -8.30
CA HIS A 4 5.30 -2.48 -6.89
C HIS A 4 4.11 -3.06 -6.14
N ILE A 5 4.27 -4.23 -5.54
CA ILE A 5 3.22 -4.98 -4.86
C ILE A 5 3.55 -5.04 -3.37
N VAL A 6 2.60 -4.70 -2.53
CA VAL A 6 2.75 -4.81 -1.08
C VAL A 6 1.54 -5.54 -0.50
N ALA A 7 1.77 -6.62 0.22
CA ALA A 7 0.74 -7.26 1.04
C ALA A 7 0.93 -6.83 2.49
N PHE A 8 -0.18 -6.58 3.19
CA PHE A 8 -0.17 -6.08 4.57
C PHE A 8 -0.89 -7.01 5.52
N GLN A 9 -0.33 -7.17 6.73
CA GLN A 9 -1.05 -7.66 7.91
C GLN A 9 -1.40 -6.46 8.79
N LEU A 10 -2.62 -6.45 9.33
CA LEU A 10 -3.11 -5.39 10.21
C LEU A 10 -2.81 -5.70 11.67
N ALA A 11 -2.52 -4.66 12.45
CA ALA A 11 -2.20 -4.79 13.87
C ALA A 11 -3.45 -5.02 14.72
N ALA A 12 -4.57 -4.37 14.37
CA ALA A 12 -5.81 -4.48 15.15
C ALA A 12 -6.45 -5.85 14.98
N SER A 13 -7.03 -6.37 16.06
CA SER A 13 -7.80 -7.61 16.07
C SER A 13 -9.30 -7.38 16.00
N ASP A 14 -9.78 -6.24 16.47
CA ASP A 14 -11.20 -5.90 16.43
C ASP A 14 -11.67 -5.70 14.98
N PRO A 15 -12.76 -6.38 14.53
CA PRO A 15 -13.19 -6.30 13.13
C PRO A 15 -13.60 -4.90 12.67
N ASP A 16 -14.22 -4.10 13.53
CA ASP A 16 -14.66 -2.76 13.19
C ASP A 16 -13.46 -1.81 13.06
N VAL A 17 -12.48 -1.93 13.94
CA VAL A 17 -11.23 -1.18 13.87
C VAL A 17 -10.46 -1.54 12.61
N ARG A 18 -10.34 -2.84 12.30
CA ARG A 18 -9.69 -3.32 11.08
C ARG A 18 -10.33 -2.71 9.84
N GLN A 19 -11.66 -2.72 9.77
CA GLN A 19 -12.39 -2.17 8.63
C GLN A 19 -12.13 -0.67 8.45
N ARG A 20 -12.10 0.10 9.54
CA ARG A 20 -11.75 1.52 9.48
C ARG A 20 -10.34 1.73 8.97
N HIS A 21 -9.38 0.91 9.43
CA HIS A 21 -7.99 0.99 8.97
C HIS A 21 -7.86 0.66 7.48
N VAL A 22 -8.59 -0.35 6.99
CA VAL A 22 -8.60 -0.70 5.56
C VAL A 22 -9.09 0.47 4.71
N VAL A 23 -10.21 1.08 5.09
CA VAL A 23 -10.78 2.23 4.37
C VAL A 23 -9.81 3.40 4.36
N GLU A 24 -9.18 3.69 5.49
CA GLU A 24 -8.25 4.81 5.60
C GLU A 24 -6.93 4.55 4.88
N MET A 25 -6.39 3.33 4.94
CA MET A 25 -5.21 2.94 4.18
C MET A 25 -5.45 3.11 2.67
N ARG A 26 -6.58 2.63 2.19
CA ARG A 26 -6.95 2.79 0.78
C ARG A 26 -7.01 4.25 0.38
N SER A 27 -7.69 5.08 1.15
CA SER A 27 -7.83 6.50 0.86
C SER A 27 -6.48 7.22 0.83
N ARG A 28 -5.63 7.00 1.84
CA ARG A 28 -4.34 7.67 1.96
C ARG A 28 -3.34 7.20 0.90
N LEU A 29 -3.29 5.89 0.61
CA LEU A 29 -2.36 5.33 -0.36
C LEU A 29 -2.76 5.69 -1.79
N GLU A 30 -4.03 5.54 -2.15
CA GLU A 30 -4.50 5.85 -3.51
C GLU A 30 -4.36 7.34 -3.84
N ALA A 31 -4.50 8.22 -2.86
CA ALA A 31 -4.31 9.65 -3.04
C ALA A 31 -2.87 10.02 -3.47
N LEU A 32 -1.88 9.20 -3.18
CA LEU A 32 -0.49 9.46 -3.55
C LEU A 32 -0.28 9.48 -5.07
N ALA A 33 -1.13 8.78 -5.83
CA ALA A 33 -1.05 8.77 -7.29
C ALA A 33 -1.23 10.17 -7.90
N ASP A 34 -2.00 11.05 -7.25
CA ASP A 34 -2.28 12.39 -7.73
C ASP A 34 -1.21 13.42 -7.36
N VAL A 35 -0.35 13.11 -6.37
CA VAL A 35 0.60 14.08 -5.82
C VAL A 35 2.05 13.70 -6.00
N VAL A 36 2.36 12.45 -6.37
CA VAL A 36 3.74 12.00 -6.58
C VAL A 36 3.99 11.80 -8.08
N PRO A 37 4.94 12.54 -8.67
CA PRO A 37 5.28 12.37 -10.09
C PRO A 37 5.80 10.97 -10.40
N GLY A 38 5.52 10.46 -11.61
CA GLY A 38 6.00 9.17 -12.07
C GLY A 38 5.15 7.98 -11.64
N VAL A 39 4.15 8.19 -10.82
CA VAL A 39 3.16 7.16 -10.45
C VAL A 39 2.13 7.04 -11.57
N ILE A 40 1.98 5.84 -12.13
CA ILE A 40 0.96 5.57 -13.15
C ILE A 40 -0.37 5.25 -12.48
N SER A 41 -0.35 4.37 -11.47
CA SER A 41 -1.56 3.97 -10.74
C SER A 41 -1.22 3.41 -9.37
N ILE A 42 -2.13 3.57 -8.42
CA ILE A 42 -2.10 2.91 -7.13
C ILE A 42 -3.50 2.38 -6.86
N GLU A 43 -3.60 1.08 -6.59
CA GLU A 43 -4.84 0.44 -6.20
C GLU A 43 -4.63 -0.33 -4.91
N VAL A 44 -5.57 -0.21 -3.99
CA VAL A 44 -5.56 -0.95 -2.72
C VAL A 44 -6.84 -1.77 -2.65
N HIS A 45 -6.70 -3.08 -2.44
CA HIS A 45 -7.82 -4.01 -2.43
C HIS A 45 -7.79 -4.88 -1.18
N PRO A 46 -8.95 -5.10 -0.55
CA PRO A 46 -9.05 -6.10 0.52
C PRO A 46 -9.03 -7.51 -0.07
N ASP A 47 -8.52 -8.47 0.70
CA ASP A 47 -8.68 -9.89 0.42
C ASP A 47 -10.17 -10.25 0.47
N LEU A 48 -10.55 -11.34 -0.21
CA LEU A 48 -11.94 -11.81 -0.18
C LEU A 48 -12.44 -12.17 1.23
N GLY A 49 -11.51 -12.47 2.16
CA GLY A 49 -11.88 -12.77 3.54
C GLY A 49 -12.42 -14.19 3.75
N VAL A 50 -12.18 -15.10 2.82
CA VAL A 50 -12.71 -16.47 2.86
C VAL A 50 -11.74 -17.45 3.52
N VAL A 51 -10.43 -17.19 3.41
CA VAL A 51 -9.37 -18.06 3.94
C VAL A 51 -8.62 -17.30 5.03
N ASP A 52 -8.62 -17.84 6.25
CA ASP A 52 -8.09 -17.15 7.44
C ASP A 52 -6.57 -16.88 7.36
N SER A 53 -5.83 -17.72 6.64
CA SER A 53 -4.37 -17.56 6.51
C SER A 53 -3.96 -16.46 5.54
N HIS A 54 -4.90 -15.92 4.75
CA HIS A 54 -4.60 -14.84 3.81
C HIS A 54 -4.35 -13.52 4.53
N TRP A 55 -3.38 -12.76 4.04
CA TRP A 55 -3.19 -11.39 4.49
C TRP A 55 -4.35 -10.52 3.98
N PRO A 56 -4.83 -9.57 4.81
CA PRO A 56 -6.12 -8.91 4.56
C PRO A 56 -6.11 -7.86 3.45
N LEU A 57 -4.96 -7.37 3.02
CA LEU A 57 -4.91 -6.19 2.14
C LEU A 57 -3.72 -6.25 1.21
N ILE A 58 -3.93 -5.82 -0.05
CA ILE A 58 -2.86 -5.70 -1.04
C ILE A 58 -2.86 -4.31 -1.66
N LEU A 59 -1.67 -3.77 -1.90
CA LEU A 59 -1.43 -2.60 -2.73
C LEU A 59 -0.81 -3.06 -4.04
N VAL A 60 -1.37 -2.62 -5.15
CA VAL A 60 -0.83 -2.85 -6.50
C VAL A 60 -0.58 -1.48 -7.13
N SER A 61 0.67 -1.16 -7.40
CA SER A 61 1.03 0.14 -7.97
C SER A 61 1.96 -0.01 -9.17
N SER A 62 1.90 0.95 -10.07
CA SER A 62 2.70 0.97 -11.29
C SER A 62 3.42 2.30 -11.41
N PHE A 63 4.67 2.24 -11.86
CA PHE A 63 5.57 3.38 -11.99
C PHE A 63 6.20 3.39 -13.39
N GLU A 64 6.52 4.58 -13.89
CA GLU A 64 7.10 4.76 -15.20
C GLU A 64 8.48 4.09 -15.32
N SER A 65 9.25 4.09 -14.21
CA SER A 65 10.64 3.61 -14.16
C SER A 65 11.05 3.24 -12.74
N THR A 66 12.22 2.61 -12.59
CA THR A 66 12.82 2.37 -11.28
C THR A 66 13.14 3.67 -10.56
N GLU A 67 13.58 4.70 -11.29
CA GLU A 67 13.85 6.02 -10.73
C GLU A 67 12.58 6.66 -10.14
N ALA A 68 11.45 6.51 -10.84
CA ALA A 68 10.16 7.01 -10.36
C ALA A 68 9.74 6.30 -9.06
N LEU A 69 9.94 4.98 -9.00
CA LEU A 69 9.67 4.21 -7.77
C LEU A 69 10.59 4.67 -6.63
N ASP A 70 11.88 4.85 -6.89
CA ASP A 70 12.82 5.30 -5.87
C ASP A 70 12.43 6.69 -5.32
N GLN A 71 12.02 7.61 -6.19
CA GLN A 71 11.54 8.93 -5.79
C GLN A 71 10.25 8.85 -4.97
N TYR A 72 9.35 7.95 -5.31
CA TYR A 72 8.12 7.71 -4.55
C TYR A 72 8.44 7.23 -3.13
N LEU A 73 9.34 6.27 -3.00
CA LEU A 73 9.67 5.68 -1.69
C LEU A 73 10.25 6.70 -0.71
N VAL A 74 10.94 7.73 -1.19
CA VAL A 74 11.52 8.79 -0.35
C VAL A 74 10.69 10.06 -0.32
N HIS A 75 9.59 10.12 -1.08
CA HIS A 75 8.76 11.32 -1.15
C HIS A 75 8.13 11.63 0.22
N PRO A 76 8.10 12.89 0.66
CA PRO A 76 7.55 13.27 1.97
C PRO A 76 6.11 12.83 2.19
N ARG A 77 5.27 12.87 1.14
CA ARG A 77 3.88 12.43 1.23
C ARG A 77 3.76 10.92 1.46
N HIS A 78 4.59 10.12 0.77
CA HIS A 78 4.65 8.68 1.00
C HIS A 78 5.17 8.36 2.40
N ARG A 79 6.24 9.03 2.84
CA ARG A 79 6.80 8.83 4.19
C ARG A 79 5.80 9.14 5.29
N ALA A 80 4.98 10.18 5.12
CA ALA A 80 3.93 10.51 6.09
C ALA A 80 2.90 9.39 6.22
N VAL A 81 2.51 8.77 5.10
CA VAL A 81 1.59 7.62 5.12
C VAL A 81 2.25 6.40 5.77
N VAL A 82 3.52 6.13 5.46
CA VAL A 82 4.27 5.03 6.07
C VAL A 82 4.39 5.21 7.59
N ASP A 83 4.72 6.42 8.04
CA ASP A 83 4.79 6.71 9.48
C ASP A 83 3.45 6.47 10.18
N TRP A 84 2.36 6.90 9.55
CA TRP A 84 1.02 6.63 10.06
C TRP A 84 0.71 5.13 10.11
N MET A 85 1.04 4.37 9.06
CA MET A 85 0.82 2.92 9.03
C MET A 85 1.66 2.19 10.08
N ASN A 86 2.87 2.65 10.34
CA ASN A 86 3.76 2.05 11.34
C ASN A 86 3.35 2.38 12.78
N ASP A 87 2.43 3.31 12.97
CA ASP A 87 1.92 3.70 14.29
C ASP A 87 0.65 2.91 14.65
N GLY A 88 0.78 1.58 14.75
CA GLY A 88 -0.28 0.70 15.22
C GLY A 88 -1.31 0.28 14.17
N ILE A 89 -1.11 0.58 12.88
CA ILE A 89 -2.04 0.22 11.81
C ILE A 89 -1.62 -1.09 11.13
N VAL A 90 -0.37 -1.17 10.72
CA VAL A 90 0.21 -2.32 9.99
C VAL A 90 1.14 -3.10 10.92
N ALA A 91 0.92 -4.41 11.03
CA ALA A 91 1.78 -5.30 11.80
C ALA A 91 2.98 -5.77 10.99
N ASN A 92 2.76 -6.20 9.73
CA ASN A 92 3.79 -6.70 8.84
C ASN A 92 3.45 -6.37 7.38
N ARG A 93 4.47 -6.34 6.54
CA ARG A 93 4.34 -6.17 5.09
C ARG A 93 5.34 -7.01 4.33
N VAL A 94 4.98 -7.40 3.12
CA VAL A 94 5.85 -8.08 2.16
C VAL A 94 5.81 -7.28 0.87
N VAL A 95 6.97 -7.03 0.29
CA VAL A 95 7.10 -6.20 -0.91
C VAL A 95 7.76 -7.00 -2.02
N VAL A 96 7.20 -6.90 -3.23
CA VAL A 96 7.81 -7.43 -4.45
C VAL A 96 7.71 -6.38 -5.55
N ASP A 97 8.84 -6.08 -6.18
CA ASP A 97 8.90 -5.18 -7.33
C ASP A 97 9.32 -5.97 -8.57
N TYR A 98 8.67 -5.72 -9.71
CA TYR A 98 9.03 -6.39 -10.96
C TYR A 98 8.79 -5.49 -12.18
N ALA A 99 9.54 -5.76 -13.23
CA ALA A 99 9.38 -5.07 -14.51
C ALA A 99 8.22 -5.66 -15.31
N VAL A 100 7.44 -4.80 -15.98
CA VAL A 100 6.32 -5.16 -16.84
C VAL A 100 6.59 -4.61 -18.23
N GLY A 101 6.35 -5.43 -19.20
CA GLY A 101 6.52 -5.06 -20.61
C GLY A 101 7.74 -5.59 -21.23
#